data_81dfc36ee054edf2dced64f7c40c808b
#
_entry.id   81dfc36ee054edf2dced64f7c40c808b
#
_cell.length_a   1.000
_cell.length_b   1.000
_cell.length_c   1.000
_cell.angle_alpha   90.00
_cell.angle_beta   90.00
_cell.angle_gamma   90.00
#
_symmetry.space_group_name_H-M   'P 1'
#
loop_
_entity.id
_entity.type
_entity.pdbx_description
1 polymer ?
#
loop_
_entity_poly.entity_id
_entity_poly.type
_entity_poly.pdbx_seq_one_letter_code
_entity_poly.pdbx_strand_id
1 'polypeptide(L)'
;MLAALILAACGSTPKPADPPRLKAALEAESDGAKRYGRGDYTVAARRFDEAARIYASIDDTPGATRNRLHLARTELALGRAEAALRVLALTESTTDSGLAPGTLLLKAQAQLALARHADAQQSLAAAAGLCAGACPQLASLHLLQARAALADKRALDALTHAETALKLLKDRDEANEAGNAWRLIAAARLAGGDAGGALPAARAALEIDRRLALPEKIARDWLLIGDIQRRSGTDNPAPAYRRALDVANAAGLADIAGIAAQALAELDKAKTNAR
;
A
#
# COMPACT_ATOMS: atom_id res chain seq x y z
N MET A 1 -16.63 -68.87 23.32
CA MET A 1 -16.23 -68.05 22.17
C MET A 1 -15.91 -66.64 22.66
N LEU A 2 -14.61 -66.31 22.85
CA LEU A 2 -14.16 -64.99 23.24
C LEU A 2 -13.88 -64.20 21.96
N ALA A 3 -14.60 -63.08 21.73
CA ALA A 3 -14.32 -62.16 20.64
C ALA A 3 -13.28 -61.15 21.12
N ALA A 4 -12.08 -61.19 20.55
CA ALA A 4 -11.04 -60.17 20.78
C ALA A 4 -11.32 -58.93 19.95
N LEU A 5 -11.65 -57.80 20.59
CA LEU A 5 -11.70 -56.47 19.96
C LEU A 5 -10.30 -55.98 19.75
N ILE A 6 -9.89 -55.92 18.47
CA ILE A 6 -8.64 -55.21 18.04
C ILE A 6 -8.96 -53.74 17.98
N LEU A 7 -8.52 -52.93 18.94
CA LEU A 7 -8.49 -51.47 18.89
C LEU A 7 -7.36 -51.06 17.94
N ALA A 8 -7.68 -50.70 16.71
CA ALA A 8 -6.75 -50.03 15.80
C ALA A 8 -6.52 -48.60 16.31
N ALA A 9 -5.43 -48.35 17.03
CA ALA A 9 -4.96 -47.04 17.39
C ALA A 9 -4.46 -46.34 16.08
N CYS A 10 -5.24 -45.39 15.54
CA CYS A 10 -4.77 -44.46 14.55
C CYS A 10 -3.71 -43.54 15.17
N GLY A 11 -2.48 -44.01 15.26
CA GLY A 11 -1.33 -43.18 15.60
C GLY A 11 -1.05 -42.25 14.44
N SER A 12 -1.36 -40.95 14.57
CA SER A 12 -0.84 -39.90 13.68
C SER A 12 0.68 -39.90 13.87
N THR A 13 1.42 -40.33 12.84
CA THR A 13 2.88 -40.15 12.84
C THR A 13 3.21 -38.67 12.99
N PRO A 14 4.04 -38.27 13.97
CA PRO A 14 4.43 -36.86 14.09
C PRO A 14 5.08 -36.42 12.79
N LYS A 15 4.63 -35.24 12.29
CA LYS A 15 5.24 -34.61 11.11
C LYS A 15 6.74 -34.47 11.37
N PRO A 16 7.62 -34.94 10.46
CA PRO A 16 9.06 -34.77 10.63
C PRO A 16 9.39 -33.28 10.82
N ALA A 17 10.33 -32.98 11.70
CA ALA A 17 10.77 -31.62 11.98
C ALA A 17 11.38 -31.01 10.70
N ASP A 18 11.07 -29.75 10.44
CA ASP A 18 11.65 -29.05 9.30
C ASP A 18 13.19 -29.03 9.38
N PRO A 19 13.90 -29.15 8.25
CA PRO A 19 15.35 -29.02 8.21
C PRO A 19 15.79 -27.68 8.84
N PRO A 20 16.94 -27.65 9.56
CA PRO A 20 17.34 -26.46 10.31
C PRO A 20 17.40 -25.16 9.49
N ARG A 21 17.84 -25.23 8.22
CA ARG A 21 17.88 -24.07 7.33
C ARG A 21 16.48 -23.60 6.93
N LEU A 22 15.57 -24.52 6.62
CA LEU A 22 14.18 -24.18 6.32
C LEU A 22 13.50 -23.54 7.52
N LYS A 23 13.71 -24.10 8.72
CA LYS A 23 13.21 -23.51 9.96
C LYS A 23 13.71 -22.08 10.15
N ALA A 24 15.01 -21.82 9.96
CA ALA A 24 15.58 -20.50 10.06
C ALA A 24 14.97 -19.49 9.04
N ALA A 25 14.71 -19.94 7.79
CA ALA A 25 14.04 -19.13 6.77
C ALA A 25 12.61 -18.74 7.20
N LEU A 26 11.83 -19.72 7.67
CA LEU A 26 10.46 -19.50 8.17
C LEU A 26 10.41 -18.56 9.39
N GLU A 27 11.36 -18.70 10.32
CA GLU A 27 11.48 -17.80 11.48
C GLU A 27 11.81 -16.37 11.06
N ALA A 28 12.74 -16.18 10.13
CA ALA A 28 13.09 -14.86 9.61
C ALA A 28 11.91 -14.22 8.86
N GLU A 29 11.20 -14.97 8.01
CA GLU A 29 10.00 -14.51 7.29
C GLU A 29 8.89 -14.10 8.28
N SER A 30 8.62 -14.93 9.30
CA SER A 30 7.61 -14.65 10.33
C SER A 30 7.96 -13.42 11.16
N ASP A 31 9.22 -13.25 11.58
CA ASP A 31 9.67 -12.05 12.32
C ASP A 31 9.57 -10.81 11.43
N GLY A 32 9.98 -10.92 10.16
CA GLY A 32 9.83 -9.85 9.17
C GLY A 32 8.38 -9.36 9.04
N ALA A 33 7.44 -10.29 8.92
CA ALA A 33 6.01 -9.96 8.84
C ALA A 33 5.48 -9.28 10.11
N LYS A 34 5.87 -9.78 11.30
CA LYS A 34 5.50 -9.17 12.59
C LYS A 34 6.06 -7.74 12.72
N ARG A 35 7.31 -7.54 12.32
CA ARG A 35 7.97 -6.22 12.35
C ARG A 35 7.30 -5.25 11.39
N TYR A 36 6.99 -5.71 10.17
CA TYR A 36 6.27 -4.91 9.19
C TYR A 36 4.90 -4.45 9.72
N GLY A 37 4.13 -5.37 10.33
CA GLY A 37 2.83 -5.05 10.92
C GLY A 37 2.88 -4.04 12.08
N ARG A 38 4.05 -3.90 12.73
CA ARG A 38 4.30 -2.92 13.81
C ARG A 38 4.87 -1.58 13.31
N GLY A 39 5.16 -1.47 12.02
CA GLY A 39 5.83 -0.28 11.45
C GLY A 39 7.35 -0.29 11.60
N ASP A 40 7.96 -1.36 12.15
CA ASP A 40 9.41 -1.51 12.30
C ASP A 40 10.08 -1.85 10.96
N TYR A 41 9.84 -1.04 9.94
CA TYR A 41 10.20 -1.33 8.55
C TYR A 41 11.70 -1.60 8.34
N THR A 42 12.57 -0.91 9.07
CA THR A 42 14.02 -1.13 8.95
C THR A 42 14.43 -2.53 9.42
N VAL A 43 13.81 -3.04 10.48
CA VAL A 43 14.06 -4.40 10.97
C VAL A 43 13.39 -5.42 10.05
N ALA A 44 12.16 -5.15 9.61
CA ALA A 44 11.44 -6.00 8.67
C ALA A 44 12.21 -6.22 7.38
N ALA A 45 12.80 -5.16 6.79
CA ALA A 45 13.62 -5.26 5.58
C ALA A 45 14.80 -6.23 5.77
N ARG A 46 15.53 -6.12 6.88
CA ARG A 46 16.63 -7.03 7.20
C ARG A 46 16.19 -8.49 7.33
N ARG A 47 15.04 -8.72 7.97
CA ARG A 47 14.51 -10.07 8.15
C ARG A 47 14.02 -10.70 6.86
N PHE A 48 13.35 -9.95 5.99
CA PHE A 48 12.94 -10.44 4.68
C PHE A 48 14.14 -10.69 3.75
N ASP A 49 15.19 -9.87 3.81
CA ASP A 49 16.44 -10.11 3.07
C ASP A 49 17.14 -11.39 3.57
N GLU A 50 17.22 -11.59 4.88
CA GLU A 50 17.75 -12.80 5.49
C GLU A 50 16.96 -14.04 5.04
N ALA A 51 15.63 -14.01 5.12
CA ALA A 51 14.77 -15.09 4.68
C ALA A 51 14.98 -15.40 3.18
N ALA A 52 15.00 -14.38 2.32
CA ALA A 52 15.21 -14.54 0.89
C ALA A 52 16.56 -15.23 0.56
N ARG A 53 17.62 -14.84 1.27
CA ARG A 53 18.96 -15.47 1.10
C ARG A 53 18.98 -16.91 1.59
N ILE A 54 18.33 -17.22 2.71
CA ILE A 54 18.28 -18.60 3.22
C ILE A 54 17.48 -19.49 2.26
N TYR A 55 16.28 -19.05 1.80
CA TYR A 55 15.50 -19.79 0.81
C TYR A 55 16.30 -20.02 -0.48
N ALA A 56 16.99 -19.00 -0.99
CA ALA A 56 17.86 -19.16 -2.17
C ALA A 56 19.00 -20.17 -1.92
N SER A 57 19.55 -20.23 -0.69
CA SER A 57 20.64 -21.16 -0.35
C SER A 57 20.23 -22.64 -0.29
N ILE A 58 18.93 -22.91 -0.26
CA ILE A 58 18.35 -24.27 -0.28
C ILE A 58 17.56 -24.52 -1.56
N ASP A 59 17.79 -23.71 -2.59
CA ASP A 59 17.15 -23.78 -3.91
C ASP A 59 15.60 -23.65 -3.88
N ASP A 60 15.06 -23.01 -2.83
CA ASP A 60 13.64 -22.66 -2.77
C ASP A 60 13.41 -21.31 -3.45
N THR A 61 13.32 -21.33 -4.78
CA THR A 61 13.08 -20.12 -5.60
C THR A 61 11.74 -19.44 -5.26
N PRO A 62 10.61 -20.15 -5.06
CA PRO A 62 9.35 -19.53 -4.64
C PRO A 62 9.46 -18.81 -3.29
N GLY A 63 10.09 -19.43 -2.29
CA GLY A 63 10.33 -18.83 -0.97
C GLY A 63 11.21 -17.57 -1.07
N ALA A 64 12.30 -17.65 -1.84
CA ALA A 64 13.19 -16.51 -2.08
C ALA A 64 12.43 -15.34 -2.76
N THR A 65 11.66 -15.64 -3.80
CA THR A 65 10.88 -14.61 -4.53
C THR A 65 9.82 -13.97 -3.64
N ARG A 66 9.04 -14.74 -2.91
CA ARG A 66 8.04 -14.21 -1.96
C ARG A 66 8.68 -13.24 -0.97
N ASN A 67 9.82 -13.59 -0.40
CA ASN A 67 10.51 -12.72 0.56
C ASN A 67 11.14 -11.49 -0.09
N ARG A 68 11.60 -11.56 -1.35
CA ARG A 68 12.01 -10.38 -2.12
C ARG A 68 10.84 -9.43 -2.39
N LEU A 69 9.63 -9.93 -2.63
CA LEU A 69 8.43 -9.08 -2.76
C LEU A 69 8.08 -8.39 -1.44
N HIS A 70 8.19 -9.11 -0.31
CA HIS A 70 8.03 -8.49 1.01
C HIS A 70 9.10 -7.44 1.30
N LEU A 71 10.34 -7.69 0.94
CA LEU A 71 11.45 -6.73 1.04
C LEU A 71 11.17 -5.50 0.18
N ALA A 72 10.81 -5.66 -1.09
CA ALA A 72 10.49 -4.54 -1.98
C ALA A 72 9.34 -3.68 -1.45
N ARG A 73 8.28 -4.31 -0.94
CA ARG A 73 7.17 -3.60 -0.27
C ARG A 73 7.66 -2.82 0.95
N THR A 74 8.56 -3.40 1.72
CA THR A 74 9.13 -2.76 2.92
C THR A 74 10.03 -1.58 2.56
N GLU A 75 10.84 -1.70 1.50
CA GLU A 75 11.65 -0.59 0.99
C GLU A 75 10.77 0.58 0.48
N LEU A 76 9.62 0.27 -0.14
CA LEU A 76 8.62 1.29 -0.51
C LEU A 76 8.02 1.99 0.71
N ALA A 77 7.74 1.25 1.79
CA ALA A 77 7.27 1.83 3.04
C ALA A 77 8.33 2.74 3.72
N LEU A 78 9.61 2.48 3.47
CA LEU A 78 10.73 3.32 3.89
C LEU A 78 11.01 4.51 2.95
N GLY A 79 10.21 4.69 1.88
CA GLY A 79 10.44 5.73 0.86
C GLY A 79 11.61 5.45 -0.08
N ARG A 80 12.15 4.23 -0.10
CA ARG A 80 13.36 3.83 -0.85
C ARG A 80 12.99 3.13 -2.16
N ALA A 81 12.35 3.86 -3.06
CA ALA A 81 11.79 3.31 -4.29
C ALA A 81 12.84 2.69 -5.24
N GLU A 82 14.05 3.28 -5.35
CA GLU A 82 15.16 2.69 -6.11
C GLU A 82 15.64 1.36 -5.51
N ALA A 83 15.68 1.24 -4.17
CA ALA A 83 16.03 -0.01 -3.52
C ALA A 83 14.98 -1.10 -3.82
N ALA A 84 13.69 -0.73 -3.79
CA ALA A 84 12.63 -1.64 -4.17
C ALA A 84 12.78 -2.14 -5.62
N LEU A 85 13.08 -1.26 -6.59
CA LEU A 85 13.32 -1.67 -7.99
C LEU A 85 14.51 -2.61 -8.12
N ARG A 86 15.62 -2.37 -7.39
CA ARG A 86 16.77 -3.29 -7.41
C ARG A 86 16.41 -4.68 -6.88
N VAL A 87 15.62 -4.76 -5.82
CA VAL A 87 15.16 -6.05 -5.28
C VAL A 87 14.24 -6.77 -6.26
N LEU A 88 13.31 -6.03 -6.90
CA LEU A 88 12.37 -6.60 -7.87
C LEU A 88 13.07 -7.12 -9.12
N ALA A 89 14.17 -6.52 -9.57
CA ALA A 89 14.96 -7.03 -10.70
C ALA A 89 15.50 -8.45 -10.44
N LEU A 90 15.71 -8.84 -9.18
CA LEU A 90 16.13 -10.21 -8.82
C LEU A 90 14.98 -11.23 -8.90
N THR A 91 13.76 -10.81 -9.20
CA THR A 91 12.58 -11.68 -9.32
C THR A 91 12.13 -11.86 -10.77
N GLU A 92 12.72 -11.15 -11.73
CA GLU A 92 12.27 -11.13 -13.14
C GLU A 92 12.46 -12.49 -13.85
N SER A 93 13.37 -13.35 -13.35
CA SER A 93 13.61 -14.70 -13.91
C SER A 93 12.66 -15.77 -13.35
N THR A 94 11.72 -15.40 -12.48
CA THR A 94 10.85 -16.38 -11.81
C THR A 94 9.67 -16.72 -12.71
N THR A 95 9.56 -17.99 -13.06
CA THR A 95 8.46 -18.55 -13.89
C THR A 95 7.16 -18.75 -13.11
N ASP A 96 7.11 -18.40 -11.84
CA ASP A 96 5.90 -18.49 -11.02
C ASP A 96 4.88 -17.44 -11.44
N SER A 97 3.94 -17.85 -12.30
CA SER A 97 2.87 -17.01 -12.82
C SER A 97 1.97 -16.40 -11.73
N GLY A 98 1.90 -17.01 -10.54
CA GLY A 98 1.10 -16.53 -9.42
C GLY A 98 1.69 -15.29 -8.75
N LEU A 99 3.01 -15.10 -8.80
CA LEU A 99 3.70 -13.96 -8.20
C LEU A 99 3.90 -12.79 -9.19
N ALA A 100 3.82 -13.06 -10.49
CA ALA A 100 4.12 -12.07 -11.53
C ALA A 100 3.24 -10.80 -11.46
N PRO A 101 1.91 -10.84 -11.25
CA PRO A 101 1.11 -9.62 -11.11
C PRO A 101 1.56 -8.78 -9.91
N GLY A 102 1.83 -9.40 -8.75
CA GLY A 102 2.31 -8.69 -7.56
C GLY A 102 3.66 -8.00 -7.77
N THR A 103 4.57 -8.63 -8.49
CA THR A 103 5.87 -8.06 -8.87
C THR A 103 5.69 -6.80 -9.72
N LEU A 104 4.86 -6.87 -10.76
CA LEU A 104 4.59 -5.74 -11.66
C LEU A 104 3.89 -4.59 -10.93
N LEU A 105 2.97 -4.87 -10.01
CA LEU A 105 2.32 -3.83 -9.22
C LEU A 105 3.29 -3.12 -8.27
N LEU A 106 4.18 -3.83 -7.59
CA LEU A 106 5.23 -3.23 -6.77
C LEU A 106 6.22 -2.41 -7.62
N LYS A 107 6.57 -2.90 -8.83
CA LYS A 107 7.39 -2.18 -9.79
C LYS A 107 6.71 -0.88 -10.21
N ALA A 108 5.45 -0.91 -10.60
CA ALA A 108 4.66 0.27 -10.93
C ALA A 108 4.57 1.26 -9.75
N GLN A 109 4.36 0.77 -8.53
CA GLN A 109 4.33 1.61 -7.34
C GLN A 109 5.66 2.33 -7.11
N ALA A 110 6.80 1.63 -7.25
CA ALA A 110 8.12 2.21 -7.15
C ALA A 110 8.38 3.26 -8.24
N GLN A 111 7.99 2.95 -9.48
CA GLN A 111 8.12 3.85 -10.62
C GLN A 111 7.28 5.13 -10.46
N LEU A 112 6.05 5.02 -9.95
CA LEU A 112 5.22 6.19 -9.60
C LEU A 112 5.85 7.04 -8.49
N ALA A 113 6.46 6.41 -7.48
CA ALA A 113 7.16 7.13 -6.41
C ALA A 113 8.39 7.91 -6.92
N LEU A 114 8.99 7.46 -8.03
CA LEU A 114 10.11 8.10 -8.71
C LEU A 114 9.68 9.04 -9.86
N ALA A 115 8.38 9.31 -10.01
CA ALA A 115 7.80 10.07 -11.11
C ALA A 115 8.14 9.50 -12.52
N ARG A 116 8.45 8.19 -12.61
CA ARG A 116 8.68 7.47 -13.87
C ARG A 116 7.34 7.01 -14.46
N HIS A 117 6.53 7.97 -14.90
CA HIS A 117 5.12 7.71 -15.28
C HIS A 117 4.97 6.73 -16.44
N ALA A 118 5.80 6.87 -17.50
CA ALA A 118 5.75 5.98 -18.67
C ALA A 118 6.07 4.52 -18.30
N ASP A 119 7.12 4.31 -17.47
CA ASP A 119 7.51 2.99 -17.01
C ASP A 119 6.40 2.37 -16.14
N ALA A 120 5.78 3.17 -15.26
CA ALA A 120 4.69 2.73 -14.43
C ALA A 120 3.47 2.28 -15.25
N GLN A 121 3.11 3.04 -16.30
CA GLN A 121 2.03 2.65 -17.21
C GLN A 121 2.32 1.32 -17.91
N GLN A 122 3.57 1.12 -18.37
CA GLN A 122 3.97 -0.15 -18.99
C GLN A 122 3.85 -1.32 -18.00
N SER A 123 4.32 -1.14 -16.76
CA SER A 123 4.21 -2.17 -15.71
C SER A 123 2.74 -2.47 -15.37
N LEU A 124 1.88 -1.45 -15.30
CA LEU A 124 0.44 -1.60 -15.05
C LEU A 124 -0.29 -2.29 -16.21
N ALA A 125 0.06 -1.98 -17.45
CA ALA A 125 -0.50 -2.64 -18.64
C ALA A 125 -0.12 -4.14 -18.67
N ALA A 126 1.14 -4.46 -18.35
CA ALA A 126 1.59 -5.85 -18.23
C ALA A 126 0.86 -6.59 -17.11
N ALA A 127 0.69 -5.96 -15.93
CA ALA A 127 -0.07 -6.54 -14.82
C ALA A 127 -1.55 -6.78 -15.21
N ALA A 128 -2.17 -5.86 -15.94
CA ALA A 128 -3.55 -5.98 -16.41
C ALA A 128 -3.71 -7.17 -17.37
N GLY A 129 -2.75 -7.38 -18.27
CA GLY A 129 -2.74 -8.54 -19.17
C GLY A 129 -2.69 -9.87 -18.43
N LEU A 130 -1.92 -9.96 -17.33
CA LEU A 130 -1.84 -11.16 -16.49
C LEU A 130 -3.09 -11.34 -15.59
N CYS A 131 -3.78 -10.25 -15.25
CA CYS A 131 -4.98 -10.25 -14.42
C CYS A 131 -6.28 -10.42 -15.21
N ALA A 132 -6.23 -10.81 -16.49
CA ALA A 132 -7.40 -10.91 -17.36
C ALA A 132 -8.54 -11.71 -16.70
N GLY A 133 -9.52 -10.97 -16.14
CA GLY A 133 -10.79 -11.46 -15.63
C GLY A 133 -10.88 -11.68 -14.12
N ALA A 134 -9.95 -12.37 -13.45
CA ALA A 134 -10.06 -12.67 -12.03
C ALA A 134 -8.70 -12.94 -11.39
N CYS A 135 -8.02 -11.88 -10.96
CA CYS A 135 -6.85 -12.05 -10.11
C CYS A 135 -7.08 -11.43 -8.73
N PRO A 136 -6.48 -11.99 -7.66
CA PRO A 136 -6.61 -11.43 -6.31
C PRO A 136 -6.17 -9.98 -6.23
N GLN A 137 -5.22 -9.56 -7.07
CA GLN A 137 -4.61 -8.24 -7.08
C GLN A 137 -5.41 -7.21 -7.92
N LEU A 138 -6.57 -7.55 -8.47
CA LEU A 138 -7.32 -6.66 -9.38
C LEU A 138 -7.69 -5.31 -8.73
N ALA A 139 -8.06 -5.31 -7.46
CA ALA A 139 -8.34 -4.07 -6.73
C ALA A 139 -7.08 -3.19 -6.61
N SER A 140 -5.94 -3.77 -6.22
CA SER A 140 -4.66 -3.06 -6.13
C SER A 140 -4.18 -2.53 -7.49
N LEU A 141 -4.42 -3.28 -8.57
CA LEU A 141 -4.16 -2.82 -9.94
C LEU A 141 -4.95 -1.54 -10.23
N HIS A 142 -6.26 -1.53 -9.98
CA HIS A 142 -7.09 -0.36 -10.21
C HIS A 142 -6.69 0.83 -9.31
N LEU A 143 -6.29 0.61 -8.07
CA LEU A 143 -5.77 1.69 -7.21
C LEU A 143 -4.50 2.33 -7.79
N LEU A 144 -3.59 1.54 -8.32
CA LEU A 144 -2.36 2.04 -8.94
C LEU A 144 -2.64 2.73 -10.29
N GLN A 145 -3.59 2.21 -11.09
CA GLN A 145 -4.07 2.87 -12.32
C GLN A 145 -4.69 4.23 -12.01
N ALA A 146 -5.50 4.33 -10.94
CA ALA A 146 -6.05 5.62 -10.49
C ALA A 146 -4.93 6.61 -10.11
N ARG A 147 -3.91 6.16 -9.38
CA ARG A 147 -2.75 7.01 -9.03
C ARG A 147 -1.98 7.46 -10.27
N ALA A 148 -1.73 6.56 -11.22
CA ALA A 148 -1.07 6.90 -12.48
C ALA A 148 -1.90 7.91 -13.29
N ALA A 149 -3.21 7.72 -13.39
CA ALA A 149 -4.10 8.65 -14.08
C ALA A 149 -4.13 10.04 -13.44
N LEU A 150 -4.10 10.13 -12.09
CA LEU A 150 -3.97 11.42 -11.38
C LEU A 150 -2.64 12.12 -11.69
N ALA A 151 -1.54 11.37 -11.71
CA ALA A 151 -0.23 11.92 -12.06
C ALA A 151 -0.20 12.50 -13.50
N ASP A 152 -0.95 11.85 -14.40
CA ASP A 152 -1.12 12.30 -15.80
C ASP A 152 -2.24 13.35 -15.99
N LYS A 153 -2.83 13.84 -14.88
CA LYS A 153 -3.95 14.81 -14.88
C LYS A 153 -5.23 14.30 -15.56
N ARG A 154 -5.42 12.99 -15.64
CA ARG A 154 -6.60 12.33 -16.19
C ARG A 154 -7.61 12.01 -15.09
N ALA A 155 -8.28 13.06 -14.58
CA ALA A 155 -9.14 12.98 -13.40
C ALA A 155 -10.31 11.99 -13.57
N LEU A 156 -10.94 11.93 -14.74
CA LEU A 156 -12.08 11.03 -14.99
C LEU A 156 -11.64 9.56 -15.00
N ASP A 157 -10.51 9.25 -15.64
CA ASP A 157 -9.96 7.89 -15.63
C ASP A 157 -9.58 7.45 -14.21
N ALA A 158 -8.97 8.37 -13.46
CA ALA A 158 -8.62 8.14 -12.06
C ALA A 158 -9.86 7.82 -11.21
N LEU A 159 -10.94 8.59 -11.38
CA LEU A 159 -12.21 8.34 -10.69
C LEU A 159 -12.78 6.97 -11.05
N THR A 160 -12.84 6.62 -12.33
CA THR A 160 -13.35 5.33 -12.82
C THR A 160 -12.58 4.17 -12.21
N HIS A 161 -11.25 4.23 -12.20
CA HIS A 161 -10.42 3.19 -11.61
C HIS A 161 -10.59 3.12 -10.09
N ALA A 162 -10.63 4.25 -9.38
CA ALA A 162 -10.78 4.26 -7.93
C ALA A 162 -12.16 3.71 -7.48
N GLU A 163 -13.25 4.06 -8.19
CA GLU A 163 -14.58 3.52 -7.94
C GLU A 163 -14.66 2.02 -8.26
N THR A 164 -14.00 1.55 -9.32
CA THR A 164 -13.89 0.12 -9.64
C THR A 164 -13.16 -0.63 -8.52
N ALA A 165 -12.05 -0.09 -8.02
CA ALA A 165 -11.33 -0.70 -6.90
C ALA A 165 -12.22 -0.77 -5.65
N LEU A 166 -12.92 0.30 -5.31
CA LEU A 166 -13.83 0.33 -4.16
C LEU A 166 -14.93 -0.73 -4.27
N LYS A 167 -15.51 -0.90 -5.46
CA LYS A 167 -16.53 -1.94 -5.72
C LYS A 167 -15.98 -3.36 -5.52
N LEU A 168 -14.72 -3.61 -5.96
CA LEU A 168 -14.07 -4.91 -5.78
C LEU A 168 -13.72 -5.21 -4.31
N LEU A 169 -13.58 -4.17 -3.49
CA LEU A 169 -13.23 -4.28 -2.06
C LEU A 169 -14.46 -4.40 -1.14
N LYS A 170 -15.68 -4.20 -1.66
CA LYS A 170 -16.91 -4.07 -0.86
C LYS A 170 -17.14 -5.22 0.11
N ASP A 171 -16.86 -6.45 -0.32
CA ASP A 171 -17.12 -7.67 0.46
C ASP A 171 -15.81 -8.33 0.96
N ARG A 172 -14.71 -7.54 1.01
CA ARG A 172 -13.39 -7.99 1.46
C ARG A 172 -13.01 -7.35 2.79
N ASP A 173 -12.31 -8.10 3.63
CA ASP A 173 -11.70 -7.56 4.84
C ASP A 173 -10.38 -6.82 4.51
N GLU A 174 -10.48 -5.85 3.61
CA GLU A 174 -9.37 -5.03 3.11
C GLU A 174 -9.64 -3.54 3.39
N ALA A 175 -9.99 -3.20 4.61
CA ALA A 175 -10.36 -1.84 5.01
C ALA A 175 -9.28 -0.80 4.66
N ASN A 176 -8.00 -1.17 4.77
CA ASN A 176 -6.87 -0.31 4.40
C ASN A 176 -6.90 0.10 2.92
N GLU A 177 -7.20 -0.83 2.03
CA GLU A 177 -7.30 -0.58 0.59
C GLU A 177 -8.58 0.19 0.25
N ALA A 178 -9.67 -0.03 0.99
CA ALA A 178 -10.89 0.77 0.86
C ALA A 178 -10.65 2.24 1.24
N GLY A 179 -9.88 2.52 2.29
CA GLY A 179 -9.43 3.88 2.64
C GLY A 179 -8.62 4.53 1.51
N ASN A 180 -7.70 3.77 0.91
CA ASN A 180 -6.93 4.23 -0.26
C ASN A 180 -7.84 4.55 -1.45
N ALA A 181 -8.85 3.72 -1.73
CA ALA A 181 -9.81 3.96 -2.81
C ALA A 181 -10.62 5.25 -2.59
N TRP A 182 -11.15 5.46 -1.38
CA TRP A 182 -11.88 6.68 -1.04
C TRP A 182 -11.01 7.94 -1.17
N ARG A 183 -9.74 7.89 -0.74
CA ARG A 183 -8.80 9.01 -0.89
C ARG A 183 -8.54 9.32 -2.36
N LEU A 184 -8.40 8.30 -3.21
CA LEU A 184 -8.22 8.48 -4.66
C LEU A 184 -9.48 9.02 -5.33
N ILE A 185 -10.69 8.59 -4.92
CA ILE A 185 -11.96 9.18 -5.38
C ILE A 185 -12.00 10.66 -5.03
N ALA A 186 -11.67 11.03 -3.78
CA ALA A 186 -11.63 12.42 -3.35
C ALA A 186 -10.63 13.25 -4.18
N ALA A 187 -9.41 12.75 -4.37
CA ALA A 187 -8.39 13.41 -5.15
C ALA A 187 -8.80 13.57 -6.63
N ALA A 188 -9.41 12.54 -7.23
CA ALA A 188 -9.87 12.57 -8.61
C ALA A 188 -11.02 13.57 -8.81
N ARG A 189 -12.00 13.59 -7.92
CA ARG A 189 -13.09 14.58 -7.95
C ARG A 189 -12.57 16.00 -7.78
N LEU A 190 -11.66 16.22 -6.84
CA LEU A 190 -11.03 17.53 -6.66
C LEU A 190 -10.25 17.96 -7.91
N ALA A 191 -9.49 17.06 -8.52
CA ALA A 191 -8.76 17.33 -9.77
C ALA A 191 -9.69 17.64 -10.94
N GLY A 192 -10.87 17.01 -10.97
CA GLY A 192 -11.94 17.25 -11.93
C GLY A 192 -12.80 18.50 -11.66
N GLY A 193 -12.52 19.25 -10.55
CA GLY A 193 -13.27 20.44 -10.19
C GLY A 193 -14.52 20.18 -9.33
N ASP A 194 -14.85 18.94 -9.00
CA ASP A 194 -15.98 18.57 -8.13
C ASP A 194 -15.55 18.58 -6.65
N ALA A 195 -15.34 19.76 -6.09
CA ALA A 195 -14.98 19.89 -4.68
C ALA A 195 -16.13 19.42 -3.75
N GLY A 196 -17.39 19.60 -4.17
CA GLY A 196 -18.57 19.17 -3.40
C GLY A 196 -18.61 17.65 -3.22
N GLY A 197 -18.37 16.89 -4.28
CA GLY A 197 -18.30 15.42 -4.24
C GLY A 197 -17.00 14.90 -3.63
N ALA A 198 -15.91 15.67 -3.66
CA ALA A 198 -14.63 15.27 -3.09
C ALA A 198 -14.66 15.19 -1.55
N LEU A 199 -15.31 16.14 -0.88
CA LEU A 199 -15.29 16.25 0.59
C LEU A 199 -15.88 15.02 1.30
N PRO A 200 -17.06 14.48 0.93
CA PRO A 200 -17.58 13.25 1.52
C PRO A 200 -16.63 12.05 1.34
N ALA A 201 -16.00 11.94 0.18
CA ALA A 201 -15.06 10.85 -0.09
C ALA A 201 -13.78 10.95 0.77
N ALA A 202 -13.23 12.17 0.95
CA ALA A 202 -12.10 12.39 1.84
C ALA A 202 -12.42 12.08 3.31
N ARG A 203 -13.63 12.42 3.75
CA ARG A 203 -14.11 12.07 5.10
C ARG A 203 -14.27 10.55 5.29
N ALA A 204 -14.74 9.84 4.27
CA ALA A 204 -14.86 8.38 4.31
C ALA A 204 -13.46 7.72 4.44
N ALA A 205 -12.46 8.21 3.73
CA ALA A 205 -11.06 7.76 3.89
C ALA A 205 -10.58 8.00 5.32
N LEU A 206 -10.72 9.23 5.83
CA LEU A 206 -10.31 9.63 7.18
C LEU A 206 -10.94 8.75 8.27
N GLU A 207 -12.22 8.43 8.13
CA GLU A 207 -12.93 7.57 9.11
C GLU A 207 -12.34 6.16 9.15
N ILE A 208 -12.04 5.58 7.99
CA ILE A 208 -11.41 4.27 7.89
C ILE A 208 -10.01 4.32 8.52
N ASP A 209 -9.19 5.30 8.14
CA ASP A 209 -7.80 5.37 8.58
C ASP A 209 -7.66 5.69 10.08
N ARG A 210 -8.63 6.40 10.66
CA ARG A 210 -8.75 6.56 12.12
C ARG A 210 -9.05 5.25 12.83
N ARG A 211 -9.99 4.44 12.33
CA ARG A 211 -10.30 3.12 12.91
C ARG A 211 -9.10 2.18 12.85
N LEU A 212 -8.29 2.29 11.79
CA LEU A 212 -7.08 1.50 11.60
C LEU A 212 -5.85 2.09 12.32
N ALA A 213 -5.99 3.26 12.97
CA ALA A 213 -4.93 3.99 13.66
C ALA A 213 -3.68 4.21 12.77
N LEU A 214 -3.86 4.68 11.52
CA LEU A 214 -2.82 4.91 10.53
C LEU A 214 -2.43 6.40 10.47
N PRO A 215 -1.51 6.90 11.31
CA PRO A 215 -1.25 8.33 11.48
C PRO A 215 -0.81 9.03 10.19
N GLU A 216 0.03 8.39 9.36
CA GLU A 216 0.43 8.97 8.09
C GLU A 216 -0.76 9.22 7.15
N LYS A 217 -1.66 8.25 7.05
CA LYS A 217 -2.84 8.38 6.20
C LYS A 217 -3.84 9.38 6.75
N ILE A 218 -4.03 9.39 8.07
CA ILE A 218 -4.86 10.39 8.76
C ILE A 218 -4.36 11.81 8.47
N ALA A 219 -3.04 12.05 8.55
CA ALA A 219 -2.46 13.34 8.25
C ALA A 219 -2.66 13.73 6.77
N ARG A 220 -2.48 12.80 5.84
CA ARG A 220 -2.74 13.01 4.39
C ARG A 220 -4.21 13.31 4.10
N ASP A 221 -5.14 12.64 4.77
CA ASP A 221 -6.57 12.89 4.61
C ASP A 221 -6.96 14.28 5.10
N TRP A 222 -6.38 14.74 6.23
CA TRP A 222 -6.60 16.10 6.69
C TRP A 222 -6.01 17.15 5.74
N LEU A 223 -4.84 16.90 5.11
CA LEU A 223 -4.32 17.76 4.05
C LEU A 223 -5.30 17.85 2.88
N LEU A 224 -5.78 16.70 2.41
CA LEU A 224 -6.72 16.62 1.29
C LEU A 224 -8.03 17.36 1.62
N ILE A 225 -8.58 17.21 2.82
CA ILE A 225 -9.76 17.96 3.28
C ILE A 225 -9.49 19.47 3.25
N GLY A 226 -8.34 19.92 3.73
CA GLY A 226 -7.92 21.31 3.67
C GLY A 226 -7.84 21.85 2.23
N ASP A 227 -7.26 21.05 1.32
CA ASP A 227 -7.18 21.41 -0.10
C ASP A 227 -8.55 21.51 -0.77
N ILE A 228 -9.47 20.57 -0.45
CA ILE A 228 -10.85 20.61 -0.93
C ILE A 228 -11.57 21.87 -0.43
N GLN A 229 -11.48 22.18 0.86
CA GLN A 229 -12.09 23.37 1.45
C GLN A 229 -11.52 24.66 0.86
N ARG A 230 -10.20 24.72 0.64
CA ARG A 230 -9.55 25.87 0.00
C ARG A 230 -10.06 26.08 -1.43
N ARG A 231 -10.25 25.00 -2.21
CA ARG A 231 -10.75 25.12 -3.59
C ARG A 231 -12.24 25.42 -3.68
N SER A 232 -13.04 24.87 -2.76
CA SER A 232 -14.49 25.16 -2.74
C SER A 232 -14.80 26.58 -2.31
N GLY A 233 -13.94 27.19 -1.49
CA GLY A 233 -14.17 28.53 -0.91
C GLY A 233 -15.35 28.59 0.06
N THR A 234 -15.99 27.46 0.38
CA THR A 234 -17.18 27.41 1.24
C THR A 234 -16.85 27.32 2.72
N ASP A 235 -15.71 26.71 3.05
CA ASP A 235 -15.27 26.46 4.42
C ASP A 235 -13.86 27.01 4.67
N ASN A 236 -13.56 27.34 5.92
CA ASN A 236 -12.21 27.71 6.33
C ASN A 236 -11.30 26.47 6.34
N PRO A 237 -10.24 26.39 5.51
CA PRO A 237 -9.37 25.24 5.43
C PRO A 237 -8.35 25.13 6.58
N ALA A 238 -8.13 26.23 7.34
CA ALA A 238 -7.10 26.27 8.39
C ALA A 238 -7.27 25.21 9.49
N PRO A 239 -8.47 24.87 9.97
CA PRO A 239 -8.63 23.79 10.95
C PRO A 239 -8.17 22.43 10.43
N ALA A 240 -8.44 22.11 9.15
CA ALA A 240 -8.01 20.86 8.56
C ALA A 240 -6.48 20.76 8.44
N TYR A 241 -5.83 21.82 7.96
CA TYR A 241 -4.35 21.86 7.90
C TYR A 241 -3.70 21.82 9.29
N ARG A 242 -4.29 22.45 10.32
CA ARG A 242 -3.80 22.32 11.70
C ARG A 242 -3.88 20.87 12.18
N ARG A 243 -5.00 20.18 11.94
CA ARG A 243 -5.13 18.76 12.28
C ARG A 243 -4.09 17.89 11.56
N ALA A 244 -3.82 18.16 10.28
CA ALA A 244 -2.76 17.48 9.54
C ALA A 244 -1.40 17.70 10.21
N LEU A 245 -1.08 18.96 10.59
CA LEU A 245 0.18 19.32 11.25
C LEU A 245 0.31 18.64 12.62
N ASP A 246 -0.75 18.68 13.45
CA ASP A 246 -0.75 18.08 14.79
C ASP A 246 -0.48 16.58 14.73
N VAL A 247 -1.21 15.86 13.85
CA VAL A 247 -1.03 14.40 13.65
C VAL A 247 0.36 14.10 13.12
N ALA A 248 0.84 14.87 12.14
CA ALA A 248 2.15 14.65 11.53
C ALA A 248 3.29 14.86 12.54
N ASN A 249 3.20 15.93 13.37
CA ASN A 249 4.20 16.20 14.42
C ASN A 249 4.20 15.10 15.48
N ALA A 250 3.02 14.69 15.95
CA ALA A 250 2.88 13.63 16.95
C ALA A 250 3.44 12.28 16.47
N ALA A 251 3.37 12.01 15.15
CA ALA A 251 3.86 10.79 14.53
C ALA A 251 5.28 10.91 13.94
N GLY A 252 5.96 12.05 14.06
CA GLY A 252 7.32 12.25 13.54
C GLY A 252 7.38 12.30 11.99
N LEU A 253 6.30 12.70 11.31
CA LEU A 253 6.17 12.73 9.84
C LEU A 253 6.58 14.12 9.31
N ALA A 254 7.88 14.42 9.31
CA ALA A 254 8.43 15.75 9.02
C ALA A 254 7.99 16.32 7.66
N ASP A 255 7.93 15.49 6.62
CA ASP A 255 7.53 15.93 5.27
C ASP A 255 6.08 16.40 5.24
N ILE A 256 5.17 15.64 5.87
CA ILE A 256 3.75 15.98 5.92
C ILE A 256 3.53 17.20 6.80
N ALA A 257 4.24 17.32 7.92
CA ALA A 257 4.22 18.48 8.80
C ALA A 257 4.67 19.74 8.05
N GLY A 258 5.74 19.65 7.24
CA GLY A 258 6.21 20.76 6.40
C GLY A 258 5.14 21.23 5.39
N ILE A 259 4.48 20.29 4.71
CA ILE A 259 3.40 20.62 3.75
C ILE A 259 2.24 21.33 4.47
N ALA A 260 1.81 20.81 5.62
CA ALA A 260 0.70 21.41 6.39
C ALA A 260 1.04 22.82 6.91
N ALA A 261 2.27 23.00 7.40
CA ALA A 261 2.76 24.30 7.88
C ALA A 261 2.83 25.33 6.74
N GLN A 262 3.32 24.92 5.56
CA GLN A 262 3.35 25.78 4.38
C GLN A 262 1.93 26.21 3.95
N ALA A 263 0.99 25.27 3.90
CA ALA A 263 -0.40 25.58 3.54
C ALA A 263 -1.04 26.60 4.51
N LEU A 264 -0.77 26.50 5.81
CA LEU A 264 -1.22 27.49 6.81
C LEU A 264 -0.58 28.87 6.59
N ALA A 265 0.73 28.91 6.34
CA ALA A 265 1.44 30.16 6.08
C ALA A 265 0.92 30.88 4.81
N GLU A 266 0.58 30.12 3.76
CA GLU A 266 -0.03 30.67 2.53
C GLU A 266 -1.41 31.31 2.81
N LEU A 267 -2.23 30.68 3.67
CA LEU A 267 -3.52 31.24 4.06
C LEU A 267 -3.39 32.54 4.85
N ASP A 268 -2.41 32.64 5.74
CA ASP A 268 -2.19 33.87 6.54
C ASP A 268 -1.66 35.01 5.67
N LYS A 269 -0.77 34.73 4.71
CA LYS A 269 -0.33 35.72 3.72
C LYS A 269 -1.50 36.26 2.87
N ALA A 270 -2.39 35.35 2.41
CA ALA A 270 -3.55 35.75 1.63
C ALA A 270 -4.50 36.68 2.43
N LYS A 271 -4.70 36.43 3.71
CA LYS A 271 -5.50 37.31 4.60
C LYS A 271 -4.86 38.68 4.82
N THR A 272 -3.54 38.75 4.92
CA THR A 272 -2.80 40.01 5.11
C THR A 272 -2.84 40.86 3.85
N ASN A 273 -2.76 40.24 2.67
CA ASN A 273 -2.82 40.97 1.39
C ASN A 273 -4.25 41.44 1.00
N ALA A 274 -5.28 40.85 1.62
CA ALA A 274 -6.69 41.24 1.40
C ALA A 274 -7.19 42.38 2.30
N ARG A 275 -6.36 42.85 3.22
CA ARG A 275 -6.60 44.02 4.11
C ARG A 275 -5.91 45.26 3.59
#